data_5a18a404a071d44f4bae3b0062432328
#
_entry.id   5a18a404a071d44f4bae3b0062432328
#
_cell.length_a   1.000
_cell.length_b   1.000
_cell.length_c   1.000
_cell.angle_alpha   90.00
_cell.angle_beta   90.00
_cell.angle_gamma   90.00
#
_symmetry.space_group_name_H-M   'P 1'
#
loop_
_entity.id
_entity.type
_entity.pdbx_description
1 polymer ?
#
loop_
_entity_poly.entity_id
_entity_poly.type
_entity_poly.pdbx_seq_one_letter_code
_entity_poly.pdbx_strand_id
1 'polypeptide(L)'
;MTAFGLGAAHPGEDGEMISTDLAVALRDGGLVWHPRSGDRFQLDEPEFEADVFTVSEMTIEPREYPTGRILAFNGTTEWALDSVALEDALWLPHEHQLRALLQSAFRALRRLPDTYEVELELRGPDAAAERLTFEHPEPADAYALALLEVLRRLA
;
A
#
# COMPACT_ATOMS: atom_id res chain seq x y z
N MET A 1 12.32 -20.91 -9.30
CA MET A 1 11.22 -20.50 -8.44
C MET A 1 10.98 -19.03 -8.61
N THR A 2 9.80 -18.67 -8.96
CA THR A 2 9.44 -17.31 -9.33
C THR A 2 9.19 -16.45 -8.11
N ALA A 3 9.65 -15.19 -8.17
CA ALA A 3 9.43 -14.21 -7.13
C ALA A 3 7.96 -13.78 -7.02
N PHE A 4 7.15 -14.13 -8.00
CA PHE A 4 5.74 -13.78 -8.01
C PHE A 4 4.89 -15.00 -7.71
N GLY A 5 4.23 -15.02 -6.57
CA GLY A 5 3.03 -15.81 -6.45
C GLY A 5 1.96 -15.11 -7.27
N LEU A 6 1.65 -15.64 -8.42
CA LEU A 6 0.48 -15.21 -9.16
C LEU A 6 -0.75 -15.71 -8.39
N GLY A 7 -1.11 -14.98 -7.37
CA GLY A 7 -2.39 -15.18 -6.74
C GLY A 7 -3.32 -14.10 -7.27
N ALA A 8 -4.15 -14.44 -8.24
CA ALA A 8 -5.32 -13.62 -8.48
C ALA A 8 -6.09 -13.56 -7.18
N ALA A 9 -6.41 -12.36 -6.71
CA ALA A 9 -7.22 -12.20 -5.52
C ALA A 9 -8.52 -13.00 -5.68
N HIS A 10 -8.76 -13.92 -4.76
CA HIS A 10 -10.02 -14.65 -4.78
C HIS A 10 -11.18 -13.72 -4.41
N PRO A 11 -12.36 -13.90 -5.04
CA PRO A 11 -13.55 -13.14 -4.65
C PRO A 11 -13.86 -13.44 -3.17
N GLY A 12 -13.54 -12.56 -2.29
CA GLY A 12 -13.68 -12.72 -0.84
C GLY A 12 -12.50 -12.19 -0.07
N GLU A 13 -11.36 -12.02 -0.74
CA GLU A 13 -10.19 -11.36 -0.17
C GLU A 13 -10.18 -9.86 -0.50
N ASP A 14 -11.03 -9.43 -1.42
CA ASP A 14 -11.12 -8.03 -1.83
C ASP A 14 -11.47 -7.10 -0.67
N GLY A 15 -12.22 -7.59 0.32
CA GLY A 15 -12.57 -6.82 1.51
C GLY A 15 -11.44 -6.61 2.50
N GLU A 16 -10.33 -7.31 2.35
CA GLU A 16 -9.17 -7.19 3.25
C GLU A 16 -8.05 -6.32 2.67
N MET A 17 -8.21 -5.86 1.46
CA MET A 17 -7.21 -5.05 0.78
C MET A 17 -7.67 -3.62 0.62
N ILE A 18 -6.68 -2.72 0.61
CA ILE A 18 -6.90 -1.35 0.20
C ILE A 18 -7.48 -1.30 -1.23
N SER A 19 -8.39 -0.38 -1.50
CA SER A 19 -8.88 -0.16 -2.84
C SER A 19 -7.78 0.43 -3.73
N THR A 20 -7.85 0.12 -5.02
CA THR A 20 -6.90 0.66 -6.00
C THR A 20 -6.92 2.18 -6.02
N ASP A 21 -8.10 2.78 -5.95
CA ASP A 21 -8.24 4.24 -5.97
C ASP A 21 -7.52 4.91 -4.80
N LEU A 22 -7.64 4.34 -3.60
CA LEU A 22 -6.95 4.88 -2.43
C LEU A 22 -5.44 4.61 -2.48
N ALA A 23 -5.02 3.48 -3.02
CA ALA A 23 -3.60 3.20 -3.22
C ALA A 23 -2.97 4.21 -4.18
N VAL A 24 -3.66 4.53 -5.28
CA VAL A 24 -3.22 5.59 -6.21
C VAL A 24 -3.16 6.94 -5.51
N ALA A 25 -4.16 7.27 -4.72
CA ALA A 25 -4.19 8.54 -3.99
C ALA A 25 -3.03 8.65 -3.00
N LEU A 26 -2.69 7.56 -2.31
CA LEU A 26 -1.54 7.53 -1.40
C LEU A 26 -0.22 7.75 -2.14
N ARG A 27 -0.03 7.06 -3.26
CA ARG A 27 1.14 7.25 -4.10
C ARG A 27 1.25 8.71 -4.56
N ASP A 28 0.18 9.26 -5.08
CA ASP A 28 0.15 10.63 -5.57
C ASP A 28 0.31 11.64 -4.43
N GLY A 29 -0.08 11.26 -3.23
CA GLY A 29 0.11 12.06 -2.01
C GLY A 29 1.52 11.98 -1.43
N GLY A 30 2.41 11.20 -2.02
CA GLY A 30 3.81 11.14 -1.62
C GLY A 30 4.24 9.87 -0.90
N LEU A 31 3.37 8.87 -0.77
CA LEU A 31 3.76 7.60 -0.17
C LEU A 31 4.73 6.86 -1.08
N VAL A 32 5.91 6.56 -0.56
CA VAL A 32 6.97 5.84 -1.29
C VAL A 32 6.99 4.38 -0.85
N TRP A 33 7.00 3.49 -1.83
CA TRP A 33 7.10 2.06 -1.57
C TRP A 33 8.55 1.62 -1.49
N HIS A 34 8.88 0.91 -0.40
CA HIS A 34 10.14 0.22 -0.21
C HIS A 34 9.83 -1.28 -0.18
N PRO A 35 9.98 -1.98 -1.30
CA PRO A 35 9.52 -3.36 -1.44
C PRO A 35 10.12 -4.33 -0.44
N ARG A 36 9.26 -5.20 0.11
CA ARG A 36 9.64 -6.28 1.02
C ARG A 36 8.85 -7.54 0.69
N SER A 37 9.38 -8.69 1.07
CA SER A 37 8.65 -9.95 0.98
C SER A 37 7.28 -9.84 1.63
N GLY A 38 6.27 -10.34 0.95
CA GLY A 38 4.90 -10.29 1.42
C GLY A 38 4.11 -9.08 0.98
N ASP A 39 4.77 -8.06 0.45
CA ASP A 39 4.08 -6.87 -0.06
C ASP A 39 3.26 -7.22 -1.29
N ARG A 40 2.10 -6.58 -1.41
CA ARG A 40 1.22 -6.71 -2.57
C ARG A 40 1.31 -5.48 -3.45
N PHE A 41 1.19 -5.69 -4.75
CA PHE A 41 1.21 -4.61 -5.72
C PHE A 41 0.42 -4.96 -6.97
N GLN A 42 0.04 -3.93 -7.73
CA GLN A 42 -0.54 -4.05 -9.05
C GLN A 42 0.41 -3.43 -10.07
N LEU A 43 0.30 -3.87 -11.32
CA LEU A 43 1.06 -3.30 -12.42
C LEU A 43 0.17 -2.40 -13.26
N ASP A 44 0.74 -1.27 -13.69
CA ASP A 44 0.06 -0.32 -14.57
C ASP A 44 0.26 -0.74 -16.03
N GLU A 45 -0.22 -1.94 -16.36
CA GLU A 45 -0.20 -2.49 -17.70
C GLU A 45 -1.54 -3.13 -18.00
N PRO A 46 -2.13 -2.89 -19.19
CA PRO A 46 -3.46 -3.43 -19.52
C PRO A 46 -3.57 -4.94 -19.41
N GLU A 47 -2.46 -5.67 -19.66
CA GLU A 47 -2.42 -7.13 -19.59
C GLU A 47 -2.63 -7.65 -18.17
N PHE A 48 -2.33 -6.82 -17.17
CA PHE A 48 -2.36 -7.18 -15.76
C PHE A 48 -3.34 -6.31 -14.98
N GLU A 49 -4.29 -5.69 -15.67
CA GLU A 49 -5.29 -4.86 -15.02
C GLU A 49 -6.06 -5.67 -13.97
N ALA A 50 -6.11 -5.15 -12.75
CA ALA A 50 -6.72 -5.77 -11.58
C ALA A 50 -5.98 -7.01 -11.02
N ASP A 51 -4.91 -7.49 -11.64
CA ASP A 51 -4.12 -8.59 -11.07
C ASP A 51 -3.29 -8.07 -9.89
N VAL A 52 -3.33 -8.81 -8.79
CA VAL A 52 -2.55 -8.51 -7.60
C VAL A 52 -1.39 -9.48 -7.50
N PHE A 53 -0.20 -8.94 -7.37
CA PHE A 53 1.02 -9.71 -7.23
C PHE A 53 1.54 -9.60 -5.81
N THR A 54 2.16 -10.65 -5.33
CA THR A 54 2.80 -10.66 -4.02
C THR A 54 4.30 -10.84 -4.19
N VAL A 55 5.06 -10.00 -3.51
CA VAL A 55 6.52 -10.16 -3.46
C VAL A 55 6.82 -11.42 -2.64
N SER A 56 7.49 -12.39 -3.26
CA SER A 56 7.83 -13.63 -2.58
C SER A 56 9.08 -13.46 -1.70
N GLU A 57 9.44 -14.52 -0.97
CA GLU A 57 10.64 -14.53 -0.12
C GLU A 57 11.96 -14.45 -0.87
N MET A 58 11.92 -14.34 -2.20
CA MET A 58 13.13 -14.17 -2.99
C MET A 58 13.69 -12.76 -2.81
N THR A 59 14.99 -12.66 -2.92
CA THR A 59 15.67 -11.37 -2.78
C THR A 59 15.25 -10.41 -3.86
N ILE A 60 14.74 -9.27 -3.44
CA ILE A 60 14.42 -8.17 -4.34
C ILE A 60 15.45 -7.09 -4.14
N GLU A 61 16.07 -6.69 -5.22
CA GLU A 61 17.02 -5.61 -5.22
C GLU A 61 16.47 -4.44 -6.03
N PRO A 62 16.13 -3.32 -5.38
CA PRO A 62 15.86 -2.11 -6.14
C PRO A 62 17.16 -1.64 -6.78
N ARG A 63 17.12 -1.41 -8.09
CA ARG A 63 18.26 -0.93 -8.85
C ARG A 63 17.92 0.41 -9.46
N GLU A 64 18.86 1.34 -9.37
CA GLU A 64 18.71 2.64 -9.99
C GLU A 64 19.44 2.65 -11.32
N TYR A 65 18.71 3.09 -12.34
CA TYR A 65 19.24 3.28 -13.69
C TYR A 65 18.96 4.72 -14.12
N PRO A 66 19.66 5.23 -15.14
CA PRO A 66 19.35 6.57 -15.65
C PRO A 66 17.89 6.77 -16.06
N THR A 67 17.19 5.67 -16.35
CA THR A 67 15.79 5.69 -16.78
C THR A 67 14.80 5.48 -15.62
N GLY A 68 15.29 5.30 -14.39
CA GLY A 68 14.43 5.10 -13.22
C GLY A 68 14.85 3.91 -12.35
N ARG A 69 14.10 3.71 -11.27
CA ARG A 69 14.30 2.57 -10.37
C ARG A 69 13.52 1.37 -10.88
N ILE A 70 14.14 0.20 -10.84
CA ILE A 70 13.47 -1.05 -11.19
C ILE A 70 13.55 -2.05 -10.03
N LEU A 71 12.61 -3.00 -10.02
CA LEU A 71 12.65 -4.15 -9.14
C LEU A 71 13.29 -5.30 -9.89
N ALA A 72 14.43 -5.79 -9.40
CA ALA A 72 15.08 -6.96 -9.95
C ALA A 72 14.77 -8.15 -9.05
N PHE A 73 14.37 -9.26 -9.69
CA PHE A 73 14.00 -10.48 -9.00
C PHE A 73 15.06 -11.54 -9.27
N ASN A 74 15.61 -12.12 -8.20
CA ASN A 74 16.57 -13.22 -8.30
C ASN A 74 15.81 -14.53 -8.40
N GLY A 75 15.98 -15.22 -9.52
CA GLY A 75 15.37 -16.52 -9.75
C GLY A 75 15.43 -16.93 -11.19
N THR A 76 15.06 -18.18 -11.46
CA THR A 76 14.95 -18.67 -12.81
C THR A 76 13.76 -18.02 -13.49
N THR A 77 14.05 -17.33 -14.54
CA THR A 77 13.10 -16.49 -15.20
C THR A 77 12.51 -17.18 -16.41
N GLU A 78 11.44 -17.87 -16.18
CA GLU A 78 10.54 -18.25 -17.28
C GLU A 78 9.41 -17.22 -17.42
N TRP A 79 9.52 -16.11 -16.71
CA TRP A 79 8.45 -15.11 -16.62
C TRP A 79 8.86 -13.84 -17.33
N ALA A 80 7.89 -13.26 -18.00
CA ALA A 80 8.05 -11.98 -18.69
C ALA A 80 8.36 -10.82 -17.73
N LEU A 81 8.35 -11.05 -16.42
CA LEU A 81 8.54 -10.04 -15.39
C LEU A 81 9.76 -10.35 -14.52
N ASP A 82 10.94 -10.27 -15.09
CA ASP A 82 12.20 -10.33 -14.34
C ASP A 82 12.46 -9.06 -13.57
N SER A 83 11.95 -7.98 -14.09
CA SER A 83 12.06 -6.68 -13.48
C SER A 83 10.85 -5.85 -13.87
N VAL A 84 10.46 -5.00 -12.96
CA VAL A 84 9.36 -4.05 -13.15
C VAL A 84 9.87 -2.69 -12.75
N ALA A 85 9.58 -1.66 -13.56
CA ALA A 85 9.85 -0.30 -13.16
C ALA A 85 9.05 -0.01 -11.89
N LEU A 86 9.71 0.49 -10.86
CA LEU A 86 9.06 0.75 -9.58
C LEU A 86 7.90 1.73 -9.74
N GLU A 87 8.04 2.65 -10.68
CA GLU A 87 7.02 3.66 -11.02
C GLU A 87 5.76 3.05 -11.64
N ASP A 88 5.90 1.87 -12.29
CA ASP A 88 4.80 1.17 -12.94
C ASP A 88 4.12 0.17 -11.99
N ALA A 89 4.65 0.03 -10.78
CA ALA A 89 4.09 -0.82 -9.75
C ALA A 89 3.35 0.03 -8.72
N LEU A 90 2.11 -0.34 -8.46
CA LEU A 90 1.30 0.31 -7.44
C LEU A 90 1.29 -0.54 -6.18
N TRP A 91 1.91 -0.06 -5.12
CA TRP A 91 1.89 -0.75 -3.84
C TRP A 91 0.48 -0.77 -3.24
N LEU A 92 0.07 -1.95 -2.80
CA LEU A 92 -1.18 -2.14 -2.07
C LEU A 92 -0.83 -2.48 -0.62
N PRO A 93 -0.63 -1.47 0.25
CA PRO A 93 -0.23 -1.73 1.63
C PRO A 93 -1.24 -2.60 2.37
N HIS A 94 -0.72 -3.51 3.19
CA HIS A 94 -1.56 -4.25 4.13
C HIS A 94 -2.06 -3.33 5.23
N GLU A 95 -3.16 -3.71 5.86
CA GLU A 95 -3.75 -2.98 6.97
C GLU A 95 -2.73 -2.65 8.06
N HIS A 96 -1.94 -3.66 8.47
CA HIS A 96 -0.92 -3.45 9.50
C HIS A 96 0.20 -2.50 9.07
N GLN A 97 0.50 -2.46 7.75
CA GLN A 97 1.49 -1.53 7.22
C GLN A 97 0.96 -0.09 7.24
N LEU A 98 -0.29 0.09 6.86
CA LEU A 98 -0.95 1.40 6.93
C LEU A 98 -0.95 1.94 8.36
N ARG A 99 -1.30 1.08 9.32
CA ARG A 99 -1.25 1.44 10.74
C ARG A 99 0.15 1.83 11.17
N ALA A 100 1.17 1.07 10.75
CA ALA A 100 2.55 1.37 11.09
C ALA A 100 3.00 2.72 10.51
N LEU A 101 2.54 3.06 9.31
CA LEU A 101 2.86 4.33 8.67
C LEU A 101 2.25 5.54 9.41
N LEU A 102 1.14 5.35 10.08
CA LEU A 102 0.53 6.39 10.91
C LEU A 102 1.34 6.70 12.18
N GLN A 103 2.18 5.76 12.61
CA GLN A 103 3.07 5.91 13.77
C GLN A 103 2.30 6.36 15.02
N SER A 104 2.82 7.38 15.69
CA SER A 104 2.26 7.89 16.93
C SER A 104 0.93 8.63 16.75
N ALA A 105 0.55 8.95 15.53
CA ALA A 105 -0.74 9.58 15.27
C ALA A 105 -1.91 8.61 15.45
N PHE A 106 -1.68 7.31 15.22
CA PHE A 106 -2.72 6.31 15.37
C PHE A 106 -3.15 6.17 16.84
N ARG A 107 -4.47 6.14 17.09
CA ARG A 107 -5.02 5.94 18.42
C ARG A 107 -5.89 4.70 18.53
N ALA A 108 -6.79 4.48 17.60
CA ALA A 108 -7.71 3.35 17.69
C ALA A 108 -8.30 2.96 16.34
N LEU A 109 -8.62 1.69 16.22
CA LEU A 109 -9.51 1.15 15.21
C LEU A 109 -10.74 0.62 15.93
N ARG A 110 -11.93 1.08 15.55
CA ARG A 110 -13.19 0.63 16.12
C ARG A 110 -14.07 0.01 15.07
N ARG A 111 -14.74 -1.05 15.42
CA ARG A 111 -15.78 -1.59 14.57
C ARG A 111 -17.12 -0.97 14.95
N LEU A 112 -17.77 -0.35 13.99
CA LEU A 112 -19.12 0.16 14.09
C LEU A 112 -20.08 -0.85 13.42
N PRO A 113 -21.39 -0.66 13.50
CA PRO A 113 -22.33 -1.65 12.92
C PRO A 113 -22.07 -1.96 11.44
N ASP A 114 -21.78 -0.96 10.64
CA ASP A 114 -21.62 -1.12 9.18
C ASP A 114 -20.26 -0.68 8.66
N THR A 115 -19.42 -0.11 9.51
CA THR A 115 -18.13 0.46 9.10
C THR A 115 -17.05 0.19 10.14
N TYR A 116 -15.83 0.57 9.75
CA TYR A 116 -14.70 0.66 10.67
C TYR A 116 -14.28 2.13 10.78
N GLU A 117 -13.88 2.53 11.97
CA GLU A 117 -13.46 3.89 12.25
C GLU A 117 -12.02 3.90 12.73
N VAL A 118 -11.17 4.67 12.05
CA VAL A 118 -9.79 4.90 12.49
C VAL A 118 -9.73 6.28 13.16
N GLU A 119 -9.21 6.31 14.37
CA GLU A 119 -9.02 7.55 15.13
C GLU A 119 -7.55 7.94 15.11
N LEU A 120 -7.29 9.20 14.78
CA LEU A 120 -5.98 9.83 14.85
C LEU A 120 -5.96 10.95 15.87
N GLU A 121 -4.79 11.19 16.43
CA GLU A 121 -4.51 12.40 17.20
C GLU A 121 -3.30 13.09 16.57
N LEU A 122 -3.50 14.28 16.07
CA LEU A 122 -2.46 15.10 15.45
C LEU A 122 -2.18 16.32 16.30
N ARG A 123 -0.91 16.69 16.38
CA ARG A 123 -0.52 17.90 17.11
C ARG A 123 -0.06 18.96 16.11
N GLY A 124 -0.69 20.13 16.22
CA GLY A 124 -0.31 21.29 15.45
C GLY A 124 0.92 22.01 16.02
N PRO A 125 1.38 23.08 15.34
CA PRO A 125 2.55 23.87 15.78
C PRO A 125 2.38 24.49 17.16
N ASP A 126 1.15 24.74 17.59
CA ASP A 126 0.80 25.29 18.90
C ASP A 126 0.64 24.23 19.99
N ALA A 127 1.03 22.98 19.70
CA ALA A 127 0.93 21.81 20.57
C ALA A 127 -0.49 21.43 20.96
N ALA A 128 -1.52 22.04 20.36
CA ALA A 128 -2.91 21.62 20.55
C ALA A 128 -3.14 20.26 19.85
N ALA A 129 -3.75 19.33 20.57
CA ALA A 129 -4.08 18.04 20.00
C ALA A 129 -5.40 18.13 19.25
N GLU A 130 -5.44 17.60 18.04
CA GLU A 130 -6.64 17.50 17.22
C GLU A 130 -6.95 16.03 17.01
N ARG A 131 -8.18 15.62 17.28
CA ARG A 131 -8.65 14.26 17.03
C ARG A 131 -9.47 14.22 15.76
N LEU A 132 -9.14 13.26 14.90
CA LEU A 132 -9.82 13.03 13.65
C LEU A 132 -10.24 11.58 13.56
N THR A 133 -11.39 11.35 12.92
CA THR A 133 -11.88 9.99 12.67
C THR A 133 -12.17 9.81 11.19
N PHE A 134 -11.95 8.59 10.71
CA PHE A 134 -12.16 8.22 9.31
C PHE A 134 -12.91 6.91 9.27
N GLU A 135 -14.05 6.91 8.61
CA GLU A 135 -14.91 5.73 8.52
C GLU A 135 -14.91 5.17 7.11
N HIS A 136 -14.90 3.85 7.02
CA HIS A 136 -15.08 3.14 5.76
C HIS A 136 -15.57 1.72 6.05
N PRO A 137 -16.39 1.13 5.16
CA PRO A 137 -16.79 -0.28 5.32
C PRO A 137 -15.61 -1.26 5.39
N GLU A 138 -14.50 -0.92 4.73
CA GLU A 138 -13.28 -1.72 4.74
C GLU A 138 -12.22 -1.08 5.65
N PRO A 139 -11.66 -1.83 6.61
CA PRO A 139 -10.69 -1.25 7.54
C PRO A 139 -9.41 -0.75 6.87
N ALA A 140 -8.92 -1.44 5.84
CA ALA A 140 -7.74 -0.98 5.10
C ALA A 140 -7.99 0.40 4.48
N ASP A 141 -9.17 0.62 3.92
CA ASP A 141 -9.53 1.91 3.33
C ASP A 141 -9.73 2.99 4.39
N ALA A 142 -10.23 2.64 5.57
CA ALA A 142 -10.31 3.58 6.69
C ALA A 142 -8.91 4.06 7.11
N TYR A 143 -7.95 3.16 7.21
CA TYR A 143 -6.55 3.52 7.45
C TYR A 143 -5.97 4.37 6.33
N ALA A 144 -6.30 4.05 5.08
CA ALA A 144 -5.80 4.80 3.93
C ALA A 144 -6.30 6.24 3.94
N LEU A 145 -7.56 6.45 4.25
CA LEU A 145 -8.13 7.80 4.39
C LEU A 145 -7.41 8.60 5.47
N ALA A 146 -7.13 7.96 6.59
CA ALA A 146 -6.40 8.59 7.70
C ALA A 146 -4.97 8.97 7.25
N LEU A 147 -4.28 8.07 6.57
CA LEU A 147 -2.92 8.31 6.09
C LEU A 147 -2.88 9.43 5.04
N LEU A 148 -3.88 9.50 4.15
CA LEU A 148 -3.99 10.59 3.19
C LEU A 148 -4.04 11.95 3.87
N GLU A 149 -4.78 12.06 4.97
CA GLU A 149 -4.85 13.32 5.72
C GLU A 149 -3.49 13.69 6.32
N VAL A 150 -2.76 12.70 6.85
CA VAL A 150 -1.40 12.92 7.37
C VAL A 150 -0.47 13.40 6.26
N LEU A 151 -0.50 12.72 5.11
CA LEU A 151 0.34 13.09 3.96
C LEU A 151 0.01 14.50 3.47
N ARG A 152 -1.27 14.85 3.41
CA ARG A 152 -1.70 16.18 3.00
C ARG A 152 -1.13 17.27 3.91
N ARG A 153 -1.06 17.01 5.21
CA ARG A 153 -0.53 17.98 6.18
C ARG A 153 0.99 18.09 6.15
N LEU A 154 1.67 17.06 5.65
CA LEU A 154 3.12 17.05 5.50
C LEU A 154 3.59 17.68 4.19
N ALA A 155 2.69 17.86 3.25
CA ALA A 155 2.99 18.43 1.93
C ALA A 155 3.24 19.94 1.99
#